data_b911995a28f55b67ea63f8e19332cae3
#
_entry.id   b911995a28f55b67ea63f8e19332cae3
#
_cell.length_a   1.000
_cell.length_b   1.000
_cell.length_c   1.000
_cell.angle_alpha   90.00
_cell.angle_beta   90.00
_cell.angle_gamma   90.00
#
_symmetry.space_group_name_H-M   'P 1'
#
loop_
_entity.id
_entity.type
_entity.pdbx_description
1 polymer ?
#
loop_
_entity_poly.entity_id
_entity_poly.type
_entity_poly.pdbx_seq_one_letter_code
_entity_poly.pdbx_strand_id
1 'polypeptide(L)'
;MAEPRGGSVQVGGISWLARMIDKARLENAGEIDQYDLEYPCPMDQNLLRQLGVDADTFQKIAVSSTTDEQILFELERVGANLPEKHRR
;
A
#
# COMPACT_ATOMS: atom_id res chain seq x y z
N MET A 1 -9.85 -13.86 2.73
CA MET A 1 -9.23 -12.87 1.82
C MET A 1 -8.21 -13.56 0.94
N ALA A 2 -8.10 -13.12 -0.30
CA ALA A 2 -7.17 -13.75 -1.24
C ALA A 2 -5.73 -13.36 -0.93
N GLU A 3 -4.82 -14.13 -1.48
CA GLU A 3 -3.39 -13.86 -1.40
C GLU A 3 -3.08 -12.44 -1.93
N PRO A 4 -2.08 -11.75 -1.34
CA PRO A 4 -1.71 -10.43 -1.86
C PRO A 4 -1.24 -10.51 -3.31
N ARG A 5 -1.50 -9.45 -4.04
CA ARG A 5 -1.02 -9.33 -5.42
C ARG A 5 0.51 -9.35 -5.44
N GLY A 6 1.08 -9.70 -6.59
CA GLY A 6 2.52 -9.77 -6.73
C GLY A 6 3.18 -8.40 -6.75
N GLY A 7 4.49 -8.36 -6.45
CA GLY A 7 5.22 -7.11 -6.39
C GLY A 7 5.38 -6.41 -7.75
N SER A 8 5.20 -7.14 -8.85
CA SER A 8 5.31 -6.54 -10.18
C SER A 8 4.03 -5.87 -10.65
N VAL A 9 2.91 -6.08 -9.94
CA VAL A 9 1.65 -5.42 -10.26
C VAL A 9 1.77 -3.95 -9.86
N GLN A 10 1.47 -3.05 -10.78
CA GLN A 10 1.61 -1.61 -10.54
C GLN A 10 0.27 -0.98 -10.23
N VAL A 11 0.26 -0.06 -9.28
CA VAL A 11 -0.88 0.81 -9.00
C VAL A 11 -0.35 2.23 -9.12
N GLY A 12 -0.95 3.02 -10.02
CA GLY A 12 -0.49 4.37 -10.26
C GLY A 12 0.93 4.42 -10.79
N GLY A 13 1.37 3.37 -11.47
CA GLY A 13 2.73 3.30 -11.98
C GLY A 13 3.77 2.93 -10.94
N ILE A 14 3.34 2.52 -9.76
CA ILE A 14 4.25 2.19 -8.66
C ILE A 14 4.25 0.68 -8.44
N SER A 15 5.42 0.05 -8.66
CA SER A 15 5.58 -1.37 -8.37
C SER A 15 5.55 -1.59 -6.86
N TRP A 16 5.11 -2.76 -6.44
CA TRP A 16 5.00 -3.16 -5.04
C TRP A 16 3.82 -2.54 -4.31
N LEU A 17 3.25 -1.44 -4.81
CA LEU A 17 2.17 -0.75 -4.09
C LEU A 17 0.94 -1.65 -3.93
N ALA A 18 0.55 -2.36 -5.00
CA ALA A 18 -0.60 -3.26 -4.93
C ALA A 18 -0.41 -4.31 -3.84
N ARG A 19 0.78 -4.90 -3.78
CA ARG A 19 1.08 -5.91 -2.78
C ARG A 19 1.05 -5.32 -1.38
N MET A 20 1.59 -4.12 -1.20
CA MET A 20 1.61 -3.48 0.11
C MET A 20 0.20 -3.12 0.58
N ILE A 21 -0.66 -2.69 -0.33
CA ILE A 21 -2.06 -2.42 0.00
C ILE A 21 -2.72 -3.69 0.53
N ASP A 22 -2.56 -4.78 -0.19
CA ASP A 22 -3.18 -6.05 0.19
C ASP A 22 -2.62 -6.56 1.51
N LYS A 23 -1.31 -6.43 1.73
CA LYS A 23 -0.68 -6.87 2.97
C LYS A 23 -1.17 -6.03 4.16
N ALA A 24 -1.31 -4.72 3.97
CA ALA A 24 -1.80 -3.84 5.04
C ALA A 24 -3.22 -4.23 5.45
N ARG A 25 -4.06 -4.61 4.49
CA ARG A 25 -5.41 -5.06 4.77
C ARG A 25 -5.41 -6.39 5.51
N LEU A 26 -4.52 -7.31 5.13
CA LEU A 26 -4.40 -8.60 5.82
C LEU A 26 -3.91 -8.41 7.25
N GLU A 27 -2.98 -7.50 7.46
CA GLU A 27 -2.50 -7.20 8.81
C GLU A 27 -3.64 -6.68 9.67
N ASN A 28 -4.45 -5.78 9.14
CA ASN A 28 -5.58 -5.23 9.87
C ASN A 28 -6.61 -6.29 10.20
N ALA A 29 -6.78 -7.27 9.32
CA ALA A 29 -7.75 -8.35 9.52
C ALA A 29 -7.20 -9.45 10.43
N GLY A 30 -5.92 -9.40 10.80
CA GLY A 30 -5.30 -10.44 11.62
C GLY A 30 -5.04 -11.71 10.84
N GLU A 31 -4.93 -11.63 9.52
CA GLU A 31 -4.80 -12.80 8.64
C GLU A 31 -3.45 -12.90 7.94
N ILE A 32 -2.57 -11.93 8.13
CA ILE A 32 -1.32 -11.89 7.37
C ILE A 32 -0.42 -13.09 7.67
N ASP A 33 -0.48 -13.61 8.89
CA ASP A 33 0.35 -14.75 9.29
C ASP A 33 -0.01 -16.02 8.53
N GLN A 34 -1.24 -16.12 8.03
CA GLN A 34 -1.67 -17.29 7.26
C GLN A 34 -0.90 -17.43 5.96
N TYR A 35 -0.29 -16.35 5.49
CA TYR A 35 0.46 -16.33 4.23
C TYR A 35 1.97 -16.27 4.46
N ASP A 36 2.41 -16.40 5.71
CA ASP A 36 3.82 -16.35 6.07
C ASP A 36 4.46 -15.03 5.62
N LEU A 37 3.73 -13.94 5.82
CA LEU A 37 4.14 -12.60 5.41
C LEU A 37 4.13 -11.67 6.62
N GLU A 38 4.76 -10.51 6.44
CA GLU A 38 4.73 -9.47 7.48
C GLU A 38 4.50 -8.11 6.84
N TYR A 39 3.90 -7.21 7.58
CA TYR A 39 3.71 -5.82 7.17
C TYR A 39 4.04 -4.91 8.36
N PRO A 40 4.96 -3.93 8.19
CA PRO A 40 5.74 -3.68 6.97
C PRO A 40 7.02 -4.52 6.95
N CYS A 41 7.27 -5.20 5.85
CA CYS A 41 8.53 -5.89 5.65
C CYS A 41 9.56 -4.86 5.12
N PRO A 42 10.86 -5.25 4.97
CA PRO A 42 11.84 -4.29 4.49
C PRO A 42 11.50 -3.66 3.14
N MET A 43 10.88 -4.42 2.22
CA MET A 43 10.44 -3.86 0.93
C MET A 43 9.34 -2.84 1.12
N ASP A 44 8.39 -3.14 2.02
CA ASP A 44 7.33 -2.18 2.34
C ASP A 44 7.91 -0.91 2.93
N GLN A 45 8.88 -1.05 3.82
CA GLN A 45 9.51 0.11 4.45
C GLN A 45 10.24 0.98 3.44
N ASN A 46 10.89 0.36 2.45
CA ASN A 46 11.50 1.12 1.35
C ASN A 46 10.48 1.95 0.61
N LEU A 47 9.36 1.34 0.25
CA LEU A 47 8.32 2.07 -0.49
C LEU A 47 7.70 3.16 0.38
N LEU A 48 7.46 2.88 1.64
CA LEU A 48 6.92 3.88 2.55
C LEU A 48 7.84 5.10 2.65
N ARG A 49 9.17 4.87 2.70
CA ARG A 49 10.12 5.97 2.72
C ARG A 49 10.07 6.78 1.43
N GLN A 50 9.95 6.10 0.29
CA GLN A 50 9.84 6.78 -0.99
C GLN A 50 8.58 7.63 -1.08
N LEU A 51 7.49 7.12 -0.52
CA LEU A 51 6.21 7.85 -0.49
C LEU A 51 6.20 8.95 0.56
N GLY A 52 7.03 8.82 1.59
CA GLY A 52 7.04 9.77 2.69
C GLY A 52 5.85 9.60 3.63
N VAL A 53 5.37 8.36 3.77
CA VAL A 53 4.21 8.03 4.60
C VAL A 53 4.62 6.93 5.56
N ASP A 54 4.16 6.98 6.80
CA ASP A 54 4.49 5.93 7.75
C ASP A 54 3.52 4.74 7.60
N ALA A 55 3.92 3.62 8.23
CA ALA A 55 3.18 2.36 8.09
C ALA A 55 1.76 2.47 8.62
N ASP A 56 1.57 3.15 9.74
CA ASP A 56 0.25 3.29 10.34
C ASP A 56 -0.68 4.11 9.47
N THR A 57 -0.18 5.22 8.93
CA THR A 57 -0.97 6.07 8.04
C THR A 57 -1.36 5.31 6.79
N PHE A 58 -0.41 4.58 6.21
CA PHE A 58 -0.68 3.81 5.01
C PHE A 58 -1.74 2.73 5.28
N GLN A 59 -1.62 2.03 6.41
CA GLN A 59 -2.56 0.98 6.75
C GLN A 59 -3.98 1.55 6.91
N LYS A 60 -4.10 2.71 7.56
CA LYS A 60 -5.41 3.35 7.71
C LYS A 60 -6.01 3.68 6.36
N ILE A 61 -5.21 4.19 5.44
CA ILE A 61 -5.67 4.49 4.09
C ILE A 61 -6.12 3.21 3.39
N ALA A 62 -5.33 2.15 3.48
CA ALA A 62 -5.65 0.89 2.82
C ALA A 62 -6.96 0.31 3.33
N VAL A 63 -7.20 0.41 4.63
CA VAL A 63 -8.40 -0.15 5.25
C VAL A 63 -9.63 0.69 4.93
N SER A 64 -9.48 2.01 4.88
CA SER A 64 -10.63 2.90 4.66
C SER A 64 -10.98 3.08 3.20
N SER A 65 -10.15 2.60 2.27
CA SER A 65 -10.38 2.75 0.84
C SER A 65 -10.82 1.42 0.24
N THR A 66 -11.66 1.48 -0.80
CA THR A 66 -12.18 0.26 -1.44
C THR A 66 -11.54 -0.02 -2.79
N THR A 67 -10.95 0.98 -3.44
CA THR A 67 -10.32 0.82 -4.75
C THR A 67 -8.91 1.36 -4.75
N ASP A 68 -8.11 0.92 -5.76
CA ASP A 68 -6.76 1.42 -5.90
C ASP A 68 -6.74 2.91 -6.20
N GLU A 69 -7.70 3.41 -6.99
CA GLU A 69 -7.80 4.84 -7.26
C GLU A 69 -8.03 5.63 -5.99
N GLN A 70 -8.86 5.09 -5.11
CA GLN A 70 -9.14 5.75 -3.85
C GLN A 70 -7.89 5.81 -2.98
N ILE A 71 -7.09 4.73 -3.00
CA ILE A 71 -5.81 4.70 -2.30
C ILE A 71 -4.91 5.83 -2.81
N LEU A 72 -4.80 5.96 -4.14
CA LEU A 72 -3.96 7.00 -4.73
C LEU A 72 -4.45 8.39 -4.36
N PHE A 73 -5.76 8.59 -4.37
CA PHE A 73 -6.35 9.86 -3.98
C PHE A 73 -5.99 10.21 -2.54
N GLU A 74 -6.15 9.25 -1.63
CA GLU A 74 -5.85 9.50 -0.22
C GLU A 74 -4.36 9.73 0.03
N LEU A 75 -3.50 9.01 -0.70
CA LEU A 75 -2.06 9.22 -0.60
C LEU A 75 -1.70 10.62 -1.05
N GLU A 76 -2.30 11.09 -2.14
CA GLU A 76 -2.06 12.45 -2.62
C GLU A 76 -2.53 13.47 -1.59
N ARG A 77 -3.68 13.20 -0.98
CA ARG A 77 -4.27 14.12 0.01
C ARG A 77 -3.36 14.30 1.22
N VAL A 78 -2.66 13.24 1.65
CA VAL A 78 -1.75 13.36 2.79
C VAL A 78 -0.34 13.79 2.38
N GLY A 79 -0.14 14.13 1.11
CA GLY A 79 1.13 14.70 0.65
C GLY A 79 2.18 13.67 0.25
N ALA A 80 1.77 12.44 -0.05
CA ALA A 80 2.72 11.41 -0.46
C ALA A 80 3.37 11.77 -1.79
N ASN A 81 4.61 11.28 -1.98
CA ASN A 81 5.33 11.47 -3.23
C ASN A 81 4.84 10.43 -4.24
N LEU A 82 4.05 10.88 -5.22
CA LEU A 82 3.52 10.00 -6.25
C LEU A 82 4.15 10.33 -7.59
N PRO A 83 4.16 9.38 -8.53
CA PRO A 83 4.64 9.67 -9.89
C PRO A 83 3.87 10.83 -10.49
N GLU A 84 4.56 11.63 -11.28
CA GLU A 84 4.01 12.88 -11.83
C GLU A 84 2.73 12.64 -12.62
N LYS A 85 2.65 11.52 -13.31
CA LYS A 85 1.48 11.23 -14.15
C LYS A 85 0.19 11.10 -13.36
N HIS A 86 0.27 11.00 -12.04
CA HIS A 86 -0.90 10.90 -11.16
C HIS A 86 -1.15 12.17 -10.39
N ARG A 87 -0.37 13.20 -10.64
CA ARG A 87 -0.58 14.51 -10.02
C ARG A 87 -1.37 15.38 -10.99
N ARG A 88 -2.36 16.01 -10.47
CA ARG A 88 -3.20 16.89 -11.26
C ARG A 88 -3.18 18.30 -10.72
#